data_0b90617073214b1d9b515035e92cc5f7
#
_entry.id   0b90617073214b1d9b515035e92cc5f7
#
_cell.length_a   1.000
_cell.length_b   1.000
_cell.length_c   1.000
_cell.angle_alpha   90.00
_cell.angle_beta   90.00
_cell.angle_gamma   90.00
#
_symmetry.space_group_name_H-M   'P 1'
#
loop_
_entity.id
_entity.type
_entity.pdbx_description
1 polymer ?
#
loop_
_entity_poly.entity_id
_entity_poly.type
_entity_poly.pdbx_seq_one_letter_code
_entity_poly.pdbx_strand_id
1 'polypeptide(L)'
;MKGEVIRLGVVGKPSDWLIASQVDYDDVLKRMNCQLVDIPIDEMLSLGEVDPGMKGAEAIYERLKELVQKYDLQGVTLRCFDLLKTVKNTGCIALSKLNDEGIPAACEGDIPTLLTMVLCKRLTGEYCFQVNPARIQPDGQILFAHCTLPLKMTDKHEYTTHFESGIGVAIHGELPLGDYTLVKLSGDMNRLLAEDVQLIRCQYEPNLCRTQVWIQADPMVSHYFMTNPIANHHVLIRGHHARKLKGEK
;
A
#
# COMPACT_ATOMS: atom_id res chain seq x y z
N MET A 1 -1.54 -26.65 -13.38
CA MET A 1 -2.88 -26.47 -12.77
C MET A 1 -3.06 -24.98 -12.52
N LYS A 2 -4.10 -24.33 -13.08
CA LYS A 2 -4.46 -22.97 -12.68
C LYS A 2 -5.00 -23.08 -11.25
N GLY A 3 -4.35 -22.43 -10.30
CA GLY A 3 -4.85 -22.32 -8.93
C GLY A 3 -6.22 -21.64 -8.88
N GLU A 4 -6.83 -21.56 -7.71
CA GLU A 4 -8.08 -20.83 -7.48
C GLU A 4 -7.91 -19.35 -7.88
N VAL A 5 -8.95 -18.77 -8.49
CA VAL A 5 -8.95 -17.36 -8.88
C VAL A 5 -9.01 -16.51 -7.60
N ILE A 6 -8.09 -15.59 -7.42
CA ILE A 6 -8.09 -14.64 -6.32
C ILE A 6 -9.00 -13.46 -6.66
N ARG A 7 -9.88 -13.10 -5.72
CA ARG A 7 -10.80 -11.96 -5.85
C ARG A 7 -10.23 -10.75 -5.10
N LEU A 8 -10.12 -9.62 -5.80
CA LEU A 8 -9.55 -8.38 -5.27
C LEU A 8 -10.59 -7.26 -5.37
N GLY A 9 -10.93 -6.66 -4.23
CA GLY A 9 -11.92 -5.59 -4.16
C GLY A 9 -11.33 -4.24 -4.55
N VAL A 10 -12.07 -3.49 -5.36
CA VAL A 10 -11.83 -2.08 -5.66
C VAL A 10 -12.94 -1.27 -5.03
N VAL A 11 -12.73 -0.78 -3.80
CA VAL A 11 -13.72 -0.03 -3.03
C VAL A 11 -13.66 1.46 -3.43
N GLY A 12 -14.71 1.91 -4.08
CA GLY A 12 -14.76 3.16 -4.81
C GLY A 12 -14.44 2.96 -6.28
N LYS A 13 -13.50 3.73 -6.80
CA LYS A 13 -12.98 3.60 -8.17
C LYS A 13 -11.47 3.79 -8.16
N PRO A 14 -10.77 3.40 -9.22
CA PRO A 14 -9.35 3.72 -9.34
C PRO A 14 -9.10 5.22 -9.16
N SER A 15 -7.99 5.56 -8.53
CA SER A 15 -7.57 6.93 -8.33
C SER A 15 -7.41 7.68 -9.65
N ASP A 16 -7.80 8.95 -9.68
CA ASP A 16 -7.64 9.83 -10.84
C ASP A 16 -6.58 10.94 -10.61
N TRP A 17 -5.87 10.91 -9.49
CA TRP A 17 -4.77 11.83 -9.14
C TRP A 17 -3.38 11.17 -9.13
N LEU A 18 -3.28 9.86 -9.18
CA LEU A 18 -2.01 9.14 -9.26
C LEU A 18 -1.52 9.05 -10.72
N ILE A 19 -0.21 8.91 -10.91
CA ILE A 19 0.42 8.73 -12.24
C ILE A 19 -0.17 7.50 -12.94
N ALA A 20 -0.38 6.40 -12.22
CA ALA A 20 -0.94 5.17 -12.75
C ALA A 20 -1.73 4.44 -11.65
N SER A 21 -3.02 4.26 -11.85
CA SER A 21 -3.91 3.55 -10.91
C SER A 21 -4.91 2.63 -11.60
N GLN A 22 -5.08 2.79 -12.91
CA GLN A 22 -5.97 1.98 -13.71
C GLN A 22 -5.25 0.79 -14.33
N VAL A 23 -6.00 -0.28 -14.58
CA VAL A 23 -5.52 -1.52 -15.21
C VAL A 23 -6.62 -2.06 -16.15
N ASP A 24 -6.23 -2.92 -17.08
CA ASP A 24 -7.18 -3.75 -17.80
C ASP A 24 -7.55 -4.97 -16.94
N TYR A 25 -8.85 -5.15 -16.63
CA TYR A 25 -9.34 -6.20 -15.72
C TYR A 25 -9.19 -7.60 -16.34
N ASP A 26 -9.36 -7.72 -17.65
CA ASP A 26 -9.21 -8.98 -18.35
C ASP A 26 -7.74 -9.41 -18.39
N ASP A 27 -6.82 -8.45 -18.59
CA ASP A 27 -5.39 -8.71 -18.52
C ASP A 27 -4.95 -9.12 -17.10
N VAL A 28 -5.48 -8.49 -16.04
CA VAL A 28 -5.21 -8.88 -14.65
C VAL A 28 -5.67 -10.32 -14.39
N LEU A 29 -6.89 -10.66 -14.82
CA LEU A 29 -7.40 -12.03 -14.69
C LEU A 29 -6.54 -13.03 -15.46
N LYS A 30 -6.19 -12.72 -16.70
CA LYS A 30 -5.43 -13.61 -17.58
C LYS A 30 -3.99 -13.83 -17.10
N ARG A 31 -3.30 -12.78 -16.66
CA ARG A 31 -1.87 -12.79 -16.34
C ARG A 31 -1.58 -13.12 -14.89
N MET A 32 -2.41 -12.68 -13.95
CA MET A 32 -2.21 -12.87 -12.51
C MET A 32 -3.16 -13.87 -11.87
N ASN A 33 -4.18 -14.33 -12.60
CA ASN A 33 -5.28 -15.15 -12.07
C ASN A 33 -6.00 -14.44 -10.90
N CYS A 34 -6.18 -13.11 -11.05
CA CYS A 34 -6.87 -12.25 -10.11
C CYS A 34 -8.09 -11.61 -10.78
N GLN A 35 -9.25 -11.76 -10.16
CA GLN A 35 -10.50 -11.11 -10.57
C GLN A 35 -10.66 -9.81 -9.76
N LEU A 36 -10.75 -8.69 -10.44
CA LEU A 36 -11.10 -7.41 -9.81
C LEU A 36 -12.62 -7.31 -9.64
N VAL A 37 -13.06 -6.85 -8.48
CA VAL A 37 -14.48 -6.71 -8.09
C VAL A 37 -14.71 -5.27 -7.67
N ASP A 38 -15.47 -4.53 -8.49
CA ASP A 38 -15.85 -3.15 -8.14
C ASP A 38 -16.90 -3.15 -7.03
N ILE A 39 -16.63 -2.37 -6.00
CA ILE A 39 -17.50 -2.18 -4.84
C ILE A 39 -17.80 -0.69 -4.71
N PRO A 40 -19.07 -0.27 -4.76
CA PRO A 40 -19.43 1.13 -4.61
C PRO A 40 -18.91 1.72 -3.31
N ILE A 41 -18.35 2.94 -3.37
CA ILE A 41 -17.87 3.64 -2.18
C ILE A 41 -18.98 3.85 -1.14
N ASP A 42 -20.23 3.90 -1.57
CA ASP A 42 -21.40 4.03 -0.70
C ASP A 42 -21.51 2.92 0.34
N GLU A 43 -20.95 1.73 0.07
CA GLU A 43 -20.82 0.65 1.06
C GLU A 43 -20.01 1.11 2.28
N MET A 44 -19.00 1.97 2.10
CA MET A 44 -18.23 2.57 3.19
C MET A 44 -18.90 3.84 3.73
N LEU A 45 -19.45 4.69 2.85
CA LEU A 45 -20.07 5.95 3.24
C LEU A 45 -21.34 5.76 4.06
N SER A 46 -22.00 4.59 3.95
CA SER A 46 -23.15 4.20 4.76
C SER A 46 -22.88 4.15 6.28
N LEU A 47 -21.60 4.18 6.70
CA LEU A 47 -21.22 4.37 8.10
C LEU A 47 -21.69 5.72 8.66
N GLY A 48 -21.84 6.75 7.78
CA GLY A 48 -22.04 8.13 8.22
C GLY A 48 -20.83 8.67 8.98
N GLU A 49 -21.00 9.78 9.68
CA GLU A 49 -19.96 10.36 10.52
C GLU A 49 -19.65 9.46 11.73
N VAL A 50 -18.38 9.12 11.90
CA VAL A 50 -17.89 8.30 13.02
C VAL A 50 -17.06 9.14 14.00
N ASP A 51 -16.71 8.54 15.14
CA ASP A 51 -15.75 9.13 16.08
C ASP A 51 -14.46 9.53 15.37
N PRO A 52 -13.89 10.72 15.60
CA PRO A 52 -12.69 11.18 14.89
C PRO A 52 -11.40 10.45 15.31
N GLY A 53 -11.42 9.70 16.40
CA GLY A 53 -10.26 8.97 16.94
C GLY A 53 -10.26 7.49 16.56
N MET A 54 -9.58 6.69 17.39
CA MET A 54 -9.38 5.26 17.17
C MET A 54 -10.69 4.48 17.06
N LYS A 55 -11.72 4.85 17.86
CA LYS A 55 -13.01 4.16 17.81
C LYS A 55 -13.66 4.23 16.42
N GLY A 56 -13.58 5.39 15.76
CA GLY A 56 -14.07 5.51 14.39
C GLY A 56 -13.18 4.84 13.35
N ALA A 57 -11.86 4.85 13.55
CA ALA A 57 -10.93 4.11 12.70
C ALA A 57 -11.18 2.58 12.78
N GLU A 58 -11.53 2.06 13.98
CA GLU A 58 -11.94 0.67 14.16
C GLU A 58 -13.28 0.39 13.45
N ALA A 59 -14.25 1.29 13.49
CA ALA A 59 -15.53 1.12 12.77
C ALA A 59 -15.30 1.03 11.25
N ILE A 60 -14.36 1.81 10.70
CA ILE A 60 -13.97 1.72 9.29
C ILE A 60 -13.31 0.35 8.99
N TYR A 61 -12.44 -0.14 9.89
CA TYR A 61 -11.82 -1.45 9.74
C TYR A 61 -12.88 -2.57 9.73
N GLU A 62 -13.79 -2.58 10.71
CA GLU A 62 -14.85 -3.61 10.79
C GLU A 62 -15.71 -3.59 9.51
N ARG A 63 -16.12 -2.41 9.03
CA ARG A 63 -16.88 -2.29 7.78
C ARG A 63 -16.09 -2.83 6.59
N LEU A 64 -14.81 -2.46 6.45
CA LEU A 64 -13.99 -2.95 5.34
C LEU A 64 -13.79 -4.47 5.42
N LYS A 65 -13.66 -5.01 6.62
CA LYS A 65 -13.57 -6.45 6.86
C LYS A 65 -14.88 -7.18 6.52
N GLU A 66 -16.04 -6.59 6.84
CA GLU A 66 -17.34 -7.10 6.39
C GLU A 66 -17.41 -7.17 4.84
N LEU A 67 -16.90 -6.15 4.13
CA LEU A 67 -16.86 -6.17 2.67
C LEU A 67 -15.92 -7.26 2.15
N VAL A 68 -14.75 -7.44 2.76
CA VAL A 68 -13.83 -8.55 2.43
C VAL A 68 -14.56 -9.90 2.53
N GLN A 69 -15.32 -10.12 3.59
CA GLN A 69 -16.11 -11.36 3.78
C GLN A 69 -17.28 -11.45 2.80
N LYS A 70 -18.09 -10.39 2.67
CA LYS A 70 -19.28 -10.33 1.81
C LYS A 70 -18.98 -10.66 0.35
N TYR A 71 -17.85 -10.18 -0.15
CA TYR A 71 -17.44 -10.34 -1.54
C TYR A 71 -16.40 -11.44 -1.75
N ASP A 72 -16.05 -12.19 -0.69
CA ASP A 72 -15.04 -13.26 -0.70
C ASP A 72 -13.70 -12.77 -1.28
N LEU A 73 -13.14 -11.70 -0.69
CA LEU A 73 -11.92 -11.04 -1.20
C LEU A 73 -10.67 -11.55 -0.50
N GLN A 74 -9.60 -11.68 -1.27
CA GLN A 74 -8.26 -12.01 -0.77
C GLN A 74 -7.30 -10.81 -0.83
N GLY A 75 -7.82 -9.64 -1.15
CA GLY A 75 -7.13 -8.35 -1.12
C GLY A 75 -8.07 -7.21 -1.50
N VAL A 76 -7.72 -5.98 -1.15
CA VAL A 76 -8.59 -4.82 -1.37
C VAL A 76 -7.78 -3.55 -1.61
N THR A 77 -8.30 -2.65 -2.45
CA THR A 77 -7.87 -1.25 -2.43
C THR A 77 -9.05 -0.34 -2.07
N LEU A 78 -8.80 0.67 -1.27
CA LEU A 78 -9.81 1.62 -0.78
C LEU A 78 -9.49 3.03 -1.28
N ARG A 79 -10.45 3.68 -1.91
CA ARG A 79 -10.38 5.10 -2.26
C ARG A 79 -10.60 5.96 -1.00
N CYS A 80 -9.61 5.99 -0.12
CA CYS A 80 -9.71 6.46 1.27
C CYS A 80 -10.04 7.95 1.41
N PHE A 81 -9.64 8.81 0.48
CA PHE A 81 -9.96 10.24 0.51
C PHE A 81 -11.46 10.54 0.39
N ASP A 82 -12.23 9.64 -0.23
CA ASP A 82 -13.69 9.80 -0.32
C ASP A 82 -14.39 9.66 1.04
N LEU A 83 -13.72 9.06 2.05
CA LEU A 83 -14.25 8.96 3.41
C LEU A 83 -14.24 10.30 4.17
N LEU A 84 -13.32 11.20 3.83
CA LEU A 84 -13.03 12.40 4.64
C LEU A 84 -14.22 13.31 4.85
N LYS A 85 -15.10 13.46 3.85
CA LYS A 85 -16.26 14.37 3.94
C LYS A 85 -17.41 13.78 4.73
N THR A 86 -17.70 12.51 4.54
CA THR A 86 -18.89 11.85 5.09
C THR A 86 -18.56 11.11 6.38
N VAL A 87 -17.51 10.31 6.38
CA VAL A 87 -17.14 9.47 7.53
C VAL A 87 -16.35 10.24 8.57
N LYS A 88 -15.67 11.34 8.19
CA LYS A 88 -14.87 12.22 9.07
C LYS A 88 -13.68 11.50 9.73
N ASN A 89 -13.22 10.42 9.14
CA ASN A 89 -12.04 9.67 9.58
C ASN A 89 -11.34 9.07 8.35
N THR A 90 -10.25 8.32 8.54
CA THR A 90 -9.37 7.82 7.47
C THR A 90 -9.30 6.30 7.46
N GLY A 91 -8.96 5.72 6.30
CA GLY A 91 -8.78 4.27 6.14
C GLY A 91 -7.42 3.71 6.61
N CYS A 92 -6.52 4.55 7.13
CA CYS A 92 -5.12 4.14 7.40
C CYS A 92 -5.02 2.95 8.35
N ILE A 93 -5.74 2.96 9.47
CA ILE A 93 -5.78 1.87 10.45
C ILE A 93 -6.40 0.61 9.85
N ALA A 94 -7.50 0.77 9.10
CA ALA A 94 -8.18 -0.36 8.47
C ALA A 94 -7.25 -1.12 7.51
N LEU A 95 -6.55 -0.39 6.64
CA LEU A 95 -5.61 -0.97 5.68
C LEU A 95 -4.39 -1.59 6.37
N SER A 96 -3.85 -0.95 7.41
CA SER A 96 -2.77 -1.50 8.23
C SER A 96 -3.17 -2.85 8.84
N LYS A 97 -4.34 -2.92 9.50
CA LYS A 97 -4.83 -4.14 10.17
C LYS A 97 -5.10 -5.27 9.18
N LEU A 98 -5.69 -5.00 8.01
CA LEU A 98 -5.87 -6.02 6.97
C LEU A 98 -4.53 -6.58 6.47
N ASN A 99 -3.53 -5.71 6.24
CA ASN A 99 -2.19 -6.16 5.89
C ASN A 99 -1.56 -7.01 6.99
N ASP A 100 -1.76 -6.67 8.28
CA ASP A 100 -1.32 -7.50 9.42
C ASP A 100 -2.00 -8.87 9.46
N GLU A 101 -3.24 -8.96 9.01
CA GLU A 101 -3.97 -10.23 8.87
C GLU A 101 -3.54 -11.04 7.65
N GLY A 102 -2.65 -10.49 6.82
CA GLY A 102 -2.15 -11.11 5.60
C GLY A 102 -3.05 -10.92 4.39
N ILE A 103 -4.01 -10.01 4.47
CA ILE A 103 -4.88 -9.57 3.37
C ILE A 103 -4.26 -8.34 2.73
N PRO A 104 -3.67 -8.40 1.52
CA PRO A 104 -3.12 -7.24 0.83
C PRO A 104 -4.14 -6.10 0.75
N ALA A 105 -3.80 -4.95 1.32
CA ALA A 105 -4.70 -3.80 1.41
C ALA A 105 -3.98 -2.51 1.03
N ALA A 106 -4.31 -2.00 -0.17
CA ALA A 106 -3.71 -0.80 -0.73
C ALA A 106 -4.58 0.45 -0.50
N CYS A 107 -3.91 1.59 -0.34
CA CYS A 107 -4.54 2.89 -0.15
C CYS A 107 -4.83 3.58 -1.50
N GLU A 108 -5.69 4.58 -1.48
CA GLU A 108 -5.96 5.53 -2.56
C GLU A 108 -6.54 4.93 -3.86
N GLY A 109 -7.19 3.76 -3.80
CA GLY A 109 -7.72 3.14 -5.02
C GLY A 109 -6.62 2.70 -6.00
N ASP A 110 -5.39 2.51 -5.53
CA ASP A 110 -4.23 2.12 -6.35
C ASP A 110 -4.24 0.61 -6.63
N ILE A 111 -4.83 0.22 -7.76
CA ILE A 111 -4.88 -1.18 -8.19
C ILE A 111 -3.48 -1.74 -8.48
N PRO A 112 -2.58 -1.06 -9.23
CA PRO A 112 -1.22 -1.56 -9.44
C PRO A 112 -0.44 -1.82 -8.15
N THR A 113 -0.65 -1.00 -7.09
CA THR A 113 -0.04 -1.27 -5.80
C THR A 113 -0.64 -2.48 -5.12
N LEU A 114 -1.97 -2.67 -5.17
CA LEU A 114 -2.61 -3.89 -4.69
C LEU A 114 -2.05 -5.14 -5.41
N LEU A 115 -1.92 -5.10 -6.73
CA LEU A 115 -1.33 -6.20 -7.51
C LEU A 115 0.13 -6.46 -7.13
N THR A 116 0.90 -5.39 -6.86
CA THR A 116 2.28 -5.50 -6.36
C THR A 116 2.32 -6.21 -5.01
N MET A 117 1.45 -5.82 -4.06
CA MET A 117 1.34 -6.48 -2.74
C MET A 117 0.94 -7.95 -2.87
N VAL A 118 -0.02 -8.28 -3.75
CA VAL A 118 -0.42 -9.66 -4.02
C VAL A 118 0.75 -10.48 -4.57
N LEU A 119 1.52 -9.92 -5.51
CA LEU A 119 2.72 -10.56 -6.05
C LEU A 119 3.76 -10.84 -4.96
N CYS A 120 4.08 -9.82 -4.15
CA CYS A 120 5.00 -9.94 -3.03
C CYS A 120 4.53 -11.03 -2.05
N LYS A 121 3.27 -10.96 -1.61
CA LYS A 121 2.70 -11.92 -0.66
C LYS A 121 2.75 -13.35 -1.18
N ARG A 122 2.38 -13.58 -2.45
CA ARG A 122 2.40 -14.92 -3.08
C ARG A 122 3.81 -15.50 -3.19
N LEU A 123 4.78 -14.67 -3.55
CA LEU A 123 6.13 -15.14 -3.81
C LEU A 123 7.01 -15.18 -2.56
N THR A 124 6.83 -14.25 -1.62
CA THR A 124 7.76 -14.12 -0.48
C THR A 124 7.11 -14.46 0.87
N GLY A 125 5.80 -14.29 1.00
CA GLY A 125 5.08 -14.42 2.26
C GLY A 125 5.18 -13.19 3.16
N GLU A 126 5.99 -12.18 2.78
CA GLU A 126 6.29 -11.00 3.59
C GLU A 126 5.10 -10.05 3.75
N TYR A 127 5.14 -9.24 4.79
CA TYR A 127 4.26 -8.09 4.95
C TYR A 127 4.66 -6.97 4.01
N CYS A 128 3.68 -6.24 3.50
CA CYS A 128 3.85 -5.21 2.49
C CYS A 128 3.56 -3.82 3.05
N PHE A 129 4.53 -2.92 3.00
CA PHE A 129 4.34 -1.51 3.34
C PHE A 129 4.28 -0.66 2.07
N GLN A 130 3.12 -0.06 1.80
CA GLN A 130 2.93 0.91 0.72
C GLN A 130 3.67 2.20 1.05
N VAL A 131 4.44 2.75 0.11
CA VAL A 131 5.28 3.94 0.34
C VAL A 131 5.26 4.89 -0.86
N ASN A 132 5.33 6.19 -0.58
CA ASN A 132 5.56 7.27 -1.55
C ASN A 132 6.97 7.82 -1.43
N PRO A 133 7.70 8.09 -2.52
CA PRO A 133 8.95 8.83 -2.47
C PRO A 133 8.67 10.29 -2.09
N ALA A 134 9.28 10.77 -1.00
CA ALA A 134 9.15 12.13 -0.50
C ALA A 134 10.38 13.00 -0.80
N ARG A 135 11.58 12.40 -0.82
CA ARG A 135 12.83 13.03 -1.27
C ARG A 135 13.69 12.00 -1.95
N ILE A 136 14.38 12.44 -3.00
CA ILE A 136 15.25 11.60 -3.81
C ILE A 136 16.60 12.28 -3.90
N GLN A 137 17.67 11.58 -3.54
CA GLN A 137 19.05 12.06 -3.67
C GLN A 137 19.77 11.27 -4.77
N PRO A 138 20.64 11.90 -5.55
CA PRO A 138 21.31 11.23 -6.67
C PRO A 138 22.23 10.07 -6.26
N ASP A 139 22.68 10.04 -5.00
CA ASP A 139 23.55 9.01 -4.43
C ASP A 139 22.83 7.71 -4.03
N GLY A 140 21.54 7.59 -4.33
CA GLY A 140 20.73 6.42 -3.99
C GLY A 140 20.00 6.52 -2.66
N GLN A 141 20.13 7.61 -1.91
CA GLN A 141 19.33 7.82 -0.72
C GLN A 141 17.93 8.34 -1.08
N ILE A 142 16.91 7.64 -0.60
CA ILE A 142 15.51 8.00 -0.87
C ILE A 142 14.72 7.96 0.43
N LEU A 143 14.02 9.06 0.72
CA LEU A 143 13.04 9.14 1.78
C LEU A 143 11.69 8.68 1.26
N PHE A 144 11.13 7.66 1.89
CA PHE A 144 9.76 7.23 1.67
C PHE A 144 8.88 7.57 2.85
N ALA A 145 7.61 7.82 2.58
CA ALA A 145 6.62 8.09 3.61
C ALA A 145 5.25 7.49 3.25
N HIS A 146 4.51 7.00 4.26
CA HIS A 146 3.10 6.64 4.17
C HIS A 146 2.45 6.52 5.55
N CYS A 147 1.11 6.36 5.59
CA CYS A 147 0.34 6.32 6.84
C CYS A 147 -0.22 4.93 7.18
N THR A 148 -0.05 3.92 6.33
CA THR A 148 -0.70 2.60 6.40
C THR A 148 0.27 1.47 6.75
N LEU A 149 1.29 1.75 7.59
CA LEU A 149 2.27 0.75 8.00
C LEU A 149 1.60 -0.45 8.66
N PRO A 150 1.82 -1.70 8.20
CA PRO A 150 1.46 -2.88 8.96
C PRO A 150 2.24 -2.94 10.29
N LEU A 151 1.54 -3.11 11.41
CA LEU A 151 2.18 -3.10 12.74
C LEU A 151 3.10 -4.29 12.98
N LYS A 152 2.90 -5.39 12.27
CA LYS A 152 3.80 -6.55 12.29
C LYS A 152 5.17 -6.29 11.65
N MET A 153 5.34 -5.17 10.96
CA MET A 153 6.63 -4.75 10.42
C MET A 153 7.44 -3.86 11.38
N THR A 154 6.89 -3.47 12.53
CA THR A 154 7.51 -2.55 13.47
C THR A 154 7.39 -3.04 14.91
N ASP A 155 8.42 -2.77 15.73
CA ASP A 155 8.39 -3.05 17.17
C ASP A 155 7.96 -1.80 17.96
N LYS A 156 7.93 -0.63 17.31
CA LYS A 156 7.66 0.66 17.96
C LYS A 156 6.83 1.56 17.08
N HIS A 157 5.65 1.93 17.57
CA HIS A 157 4.75 2.83 16.87
C HIS A 157 3.95 3.71 17.81
N GLU A 158 3.40 4.78 17.25
CA GLU A 158 2.42 5.64 17.90
C GLU A 158 1.31 6.00 16.91
N TYR A 159 0.16 6.37 17.43
CA TYR A 159 -0.96 6.85 16.65
C TYR A 159 -0.99 8.38 16.65
N THR A 160 -1.24 8.94 15.49
CA THR A 160 -1.32 10.40 15.27
C THR A 160 -2.41 10.72 14.27
N THR A 161 -2.61 12.00 13.93
CA THR A 161 -3.56 12.39 12.89
C THR A 161 -3.01 12.12 11.50
N HIS A 162 -3.89 11.87 10.52
CA HIS A 162 -3.49 11.79 9.12
C HIS A 162 -2.93 13.13 8.64
N PHE A 163 -1.79 13.08 7.95
CA PHE A 163 -1.02 14.29 7.60
C PHE A 163 -1.82 15.27 6.74
N GLU A 164 -2.34 14.82 5.61
CA GLU A 164 -2.95 15.69 4.59
C GLU A 164 -4.29 16.27 5.02
N SER A 165 -5.09 15.53 5.79
CA SER A 165 -6.41 15.97 6.23
C SER A 165 -6.43 16.57 7.63
N GLY A 166 -5.44 16.29 8.46
CA GLY A 166 -5.38 16.68 9.86
C GLY A 166 -6.44 16.00 10.76
N ILE A 167 -7.23 15.06 10.22
CA ILE A 167 -8.27 14.31 10.94
C ILE A 167 -7.99 12.80 10.91
N GLY A 168 -8.75 12.03 11.66
CA GLY A 168 -8.65 10.58 11.72
C GLY A 168 -7.35 10.11 12.35
N VAL A 169 -7.03 8.81 12.18
CA VAL A 169 -5.89 8.17 12.81
C VAL A 169 -4.95 7.59 11.76
N ALA A 170 -3.66 7.89 11.92
CA ALA A 170 -2.57 7.38 11.10
C ALA A 170 -1.49 6.78 11.98
N ILE A 171 -0.59 6.00 11.39
CA ILE A 171 0.48 5.30 12.10
C ILE A 171 1.82 6.01 11.81
N HIS A 172 2.52 6.35 12.90
CA HIS A 172 3.94 6.61 12.89
C HIS A 172 4.65 5.41 13.49
N GLY A 173 5.48 4.71 12.71
CA GLY A 173 6.22 3.53 13.15
C GLY A 173 7.69 3.61 12.78
N GLU A 174 8.53 2.97 13.61
CA GLU A 174 9.96 2.79 13.37
C GLU A 174 10.19 1.35 12.87
N LEU A 175 10.58 1.19 11.61
CA LEU A 175 10.89 -0.11 11.05
C LEU A 175 12.30 -0.54 11.45
N PRO A 176 12.55 -1.85 11.69
CA PRO A 176 13.89 -2.38 11.89
C PRO A 176 14.82 -2.00 10.75
N LEU A 177 16.01 -1.50 11.06
CA LEU A 177 17.03 -1.20 10.06
C LEU A 177 17.56 -2.49 9.42
N GLY A 178 18.07 -2.38 8.18
CA GLY A 178 18.67 -3.50 7.46
C GLY A 178 18.04 -3.76 6.09
N ASP A 179 17.96 -5.03 5.72
CA ASP A 179 17.64 -5.48 4.37
C ASP A 179 16.15 -5.40 4.06
N TYR A 180 15.84 -4.77 2.94
CA TYR A 180 14.50 -4.70 2.35
C TYR A 180 14.56 -4.89 0.85
N THR A 181 13.42 -5.12 0.23
CA THR A 181 13.26 -5.07 -1.23
C THR A 181 12.19 -4.04 -1.55
N LEU A 182 12.52 -3.11 -2.46
CA LEU A 182 11.61 -2.14 -3.04
C LEU A 182 10.99 -2.71 -4.31
N VAL A 183 9.66 -2.74 -4.38
CA VAL A 183 8.93 -3.42 -5.46
C VAL A 183 7.87 -2.53 -6.06
N LYS A 184 7.71 -2.55 -7.39
CA LYS A 184 6.55 -2.01 -8.10
C LYS A 184 6.31 -2.76 -9.40
N LEU A 185 5.09 -3.28 -9.55
CA LEU A 185 4.55 -3.81 -10.80
C LEU A 185 3.76 -2.70 -11.51
N SER A 186 3.95 -2.53 -12.82
CA SER A 186 3.13 -1.62 -13.62
C SER A 186 1.71 -2.14 -13.82
N GLY A 187 0.76 -1.23 -14.08
CA GLY A 187 -0.64 -1.60 -14.29
C GLY A 187 -0.86 -2.52 -15.49
N ASP A 188 -0.05 -2.40 -16.53
CA ASP A 188 -0.03 -3.30 -17.70
C ASP A 188 0.79 -4.59 -17.45
N MET A 189 1.39 -4.72 -16.26
CA MET A 189 2.20 -5.88 -15.83
C MET A 189 3.41 -6.19 -16.74
N ASN A 190 3.88 -5.20 -17.52
CA ASN A 190 5.03 -5.34 -18.43
C ASN A 190 6.34 -4.86 -17.80
N ARG A 191 6.27 -4.03 -16.75
CA ARG A 191 7.43 -3.50 -16.05
C ARG A 191 7.37 -3.93 -14.58
N LEU A 192 8.48 -4.43 -14.07
CA LEU A 192 8.69 -4.75 -12.66
C LEU A 192 9.97 -4.08 -12.17
N LEU A 193 9.84 -3.16 -11.20
CA LEU A 193 10.94 -2.78 -10.34
C LEU A 193 10.98 -3.78 -9.18
N ALA A 194 12.11 -4.39 -8.92
CA ALA A 194 12.38 -5.18 -7.71
C ALA A 194 13.86 -5.05 -7.40
N GLU A 195 14.19 -4.24 -6.38
CA GLU A 195 15.56 -3.91 -6.03
C GLU A 195 15.79 -4.10 -4.52
N ASP A 196 16.84 -4.85 -4.18
CA ASP A 196 17.26 -4.99 -2.79
C ASP A 196 17.91 -3.70 -2.31
N VAL A 197 17.48 -3.22 -1.16
CA VAL A 197 17.85 -1.92 -0.60
C VAL A 197 18.14 -2.04 0.89
N GLN A 198 18.84 -1.05 1.46
CA GLN A 198 19.09 -0.96 2.89
C GLN A 198 18.19 0.12 3.51
N LEU A 199 17.37 -0.22 4.49
CA LEU A 199 16.72 0.76 5.35
C LEU A 199 17.75 1.26 6.37
N ILE A 200 18.15 2.53 6.23
CA ILE A 200 19.29 3.09 6.96
C ILE A 200 18.89 3.97 8.15
N ARG A 201 17.67 4.50 8.16
CA ARG A 201 17.13 5.26 9.30
C ARG A 201 15.63 5.49 9.18
N CYS A 202 14.95 5.63 10.31
CA CYS A 202 13.62 6.21 10.42
C CYS A 202 13.74 7.67 10.85
N GLN A 203 12.75 8.48 10.49
CA GLN A 203 12.68 9.88 10.92
C GLN A 203 11.23 10.32 11.07
N TYR A 204 11.02 11.52 11.58
CA TYR A 204 9.73 12.17 11.64
C TYR A 204 9.84 13.64 11.22
N GLU A 205 9.09 13.99 10.18
CA GLU A 205 8.83 15.37 9.78
C GLU A 205 7.32 15.60 9.78
N PRO A 206 6.81 16.65 10.45
CA PRO A 206 5.36 16.84 10.64
C PRO A 206 4.60 17.13 9.34
N ASN A 207 5.29 17.56 8.29
CA ASN A 207 4.74 17.91 6.97
C ASN A 207 4.82 16.77 5.94
N LEU A 208 4.95 15.53 6.40
CA LEU A 208 4.91 14.32 5.58
C LEU A 208 3.98 13.27 6.19
N CYS A 209 3.59 12.27 5.40
CA CYS A 209 2.94 11.06 5.91
C CYS A 209 3.74 10.46 7.06
N ARG A 210 3.06 9.85 8.01
CA ARG A 210 3.54 9.68 9.39
C ARG A 210 4.68 8.69 9.56
N THR A 211 4.64 7.53 8.89
CA THR A 211 5.78 6.60 8.88
C THR A 211 6.76 7.01 7.79
N GLN A 212 8.01 7.28 8.18
CA GLN A 212 9.03 7.83 7.29
C GLN A 212 10.33 7.04 7.42
N VAL A 213 10.84 6.57 6.29
CA VAL A 213 12.04 5.73 6.23
C VAL A 213 12.98 6.20 5.13
N TRP A 214 14.26 6.28 5.45
CA TRP A 214 15.32 6.45 4.47
C TRP A 214 15.86 5.09 4.07
N ILE A 215 15.93 4.88 2.77
CA ILE A 215 16.66 3.74 2.21
C ILE A 215 17.94 4.20 1.52
N GLN A 216 18.91 3.29 1.43
CA GLN A 216 20.03 3.34 0.52
C GLN A 216 19.82 2.29 -0.56
N ALA A 217 19.81 2.72 -1.81
CA ALA A 217 19.67 1.88 -3.00
C ALA A 217 20.83 2.14 -3.96
N ASP A 218 20.90 1.35 -5.04
CA ASP A 218 21.75 1.70 -6.17
C ASP A 218 21.33 3.08 -6.74
N PRO A 219 22.26 3.97 -7.12
CA PRO A 219 21.93 5.27 -7.73
C PRO A 219 21.00 5.18 -8.96
N MET A 220 20.99 4.06 -9.66
CA MET A 220 20.02 3.82 -10.75
C MET A 220 18.56 3.84 -10.27
N VAL A 221 18.28 3.48 -9.02
CA VAL A 221 16.93 3.59 -8.42
C VAL A 221 16.52 5.05 -8.26
N SER A 222 17.45 5.92 -7.84
CA SER A 222 17.20 7.37 -7.80
C SER A 222 16.95 7.92 -9.20
N HIS A 223 17.75 7.51 -10.18
CA HIS A 223 17.56 7.91 -11.58
C HIS A 223 16.18 7.47 -12.10
N TYR A 224 15.75 6.24 -11.80
CA TYR A 224 14.41 5.75 -12.14
C TYR A 224 13.32 6.68 -11.60
N PHE A 225 13.36 7.06 -10.31
CA PHE A 225 12.37 7.97 -9.72
C PHE A 225 12.38 9.36 -10.35
N MET A 226 13.54 9.86 -10.72
CA MET A 226 13.70 11.20 -11.31
C MET A 226 13.31 11.28 -12.78
N THR A 227 13.27 10.15 -13.50
CA THR A 227 13.09 10.17 -14.96
C THR A 227 11.83 9.49 -15.44
N ASN A 228 11.56 8.25 -15.01
CA ASN A 228 10.44 7.46 -15.54
C ASN A 228 9.92 6.44 -14.50
N PRO A 229 9.38 6.90 -13.37
CA PRO A 229 8.79 6.01 -12.39
C PRO A 229 7.56 5.29 -12.95
N ILE A 230 7.34 4.05 -12.54
CA ILE A 230 6.17 3.27 -12.92
C ILE A 230 4.89 3.92 -12.35
N ALA A 231 4.96 4.41 -11.10
CA ALA A 231 3.83 5.02 -10.40
C ALA A 231 4.31 5.82 -9.18
N ASN A 232 3.37 6.45 -8.46
CA ASN A 232 3.65 7.12 -7.19
C ASN A 232 4.02 6.11 -6.11
N HIS A 233 3.11 5.18 -5.79
CA HIS A 233 3.32 4.21 -4.73
C HIS A 233 4.21 3.05 -5.17
N HIS A 234 5.07 2.65 -4.25
CA HIS A 234 5.86 1.44 -4.29
C HIS A 234 5.57 0.61 -3.04
N VAL A 235 6.15 -0.59 -2.96
CA VAL A 235 5.98 -1.49 -1.82
C VAL A 235 7.36 -1.84 -1.26
N LEU A 236 7.52 -1.68 0.06
CA LEU A 236 8.68 -2.20 0.79
C LEU A 236 8.29 -3.52 1.48
N ILE A 237 9.13 -4.54 1.31
CA ILE A 237 9.06 -5.81 2.02
C ILE A 237 10.41 -6.09 2.68
N ARG A 238 10.42 -6.78 3.83
CA ARG A 238 11.65 -7.09 4.56
C ARG A 238 12.44 -8.20 3.85
N GLY A 239 13.76 -8.08 3.82
CA GLY A 239 14.68 -9.09 3.27
C GLY A 239 15.06 -8.89 1.80
N HIS A 240 15.91 -9.78 1.29
CA HIS A 240 16.41 -9.79 -0.09
C HIS A 240 15.54 -10.69 -0.96
N HIS A 241 14.70 -10.12 -1.79
CA HIS A 241 13.74 -10.85 -2.62
C HIS A 241 13.77 -10.45 -4.10
N ALA A 242 14.63 -9.49 -4.50
CA ALA A 242 14.64 -8.97 -5.86
C ALA A 242 14.82 -10.07 -6.91
N ARG A 243 15.79 -10.98 -6.74
CA ARG A 243 16.02 -12.09 -7.66
C ARG A 243 14.80 -13.00 -7.79
N LYS A 244 14.19 -13.38 -6.66
CA LYS A 244 13.01 -14.23 -6.63
C LYS A 244 11.81 -13.59 -7.34
N LEU A 245 11.59 -12.29 -7.13
CA LEU A 245 10.51 -11.54 -7.76
C LEU A 245 10.73 -11.39 -9.27
N LYS A 246 11.97 -11.21 -9.72
CA LYS A 246 12.34 -11.19 -11.16
C LYS A 246 12.31 -12.58 -11.83
N GLY A 247 12.09 -13.65 -11.07
CA GLY A 247 12.12 -15.02 -11.58
C GLY A 247 13.53 -15.54 -11.90
N GLU A 248 14.55 -14.91 -11.36
CA GLU A 248 15.95 -15.31 -11.51
C GLU A 248 16.27 -16.45 -10.53
N LYS A 249 16.98 -17.50 -11.03
CA LYS A 249 17.41 -18.65 -10.23
C LYS A 249 18.70 -18.37 -9.46
#